data_7682381190a82a4f7805c5b13a995299
#
_entry.id   7682381190a82a4f7805c5b13a995299
#
_cell.length_a   1.000
_cell.length_b   1.000
_cell.length_c   1.000
_cell.angle_alpha   90.00
_cell.angle_beta   90.00
_cell.angle_gamma   90.00
#
_symmetry.space_group_name_H-M   'P 1'
#
loop_
_entity.id
_entity.type
_entity.pdbx_description
1 polymer ?
#
loop_
_entity_poly.entity_id
_entity_poly.type
_entity_poly.pdbx_seq_one_letter_code
_entity_poly.pdbx_strand_id
1 'polypeptide(L)' 'MAAWSSVSLVGRVDEMAGKFDLFEDKGGHWRFNLVATNGQVIASSESYNSKAAAQNGIESVRKNAPDAKVVEREA' A
#
# COMPACT_ATOMS: atom_id res chain seq x y z
N MET A 1 -18.81 -20.97 12.80
CA MET A 1 -19.60 -20.16 11.88
C MET A 1 -19.30 -18.70 12.02
N ALA A 2 -19.41 -18.17 13.22
CA ALA A 2 -19.15 -16.76 13.43
C ALA A 2 -17.73 -16.37 13.02
N ALA A 3 -16.78 -17.19 13.41
CA ALA A 3 -15.39 -16.92 13.07
C ALA A 3 -15.19 -16.94 11.56
N TRP A 4 -15.88 -17.85 10.91
CA TRP A 4 -15.80 -17.96 9.49
C TRP A 4 -16.36 -16.71 8.82
N SER A 5 -17.46 -16.23 9.32
CA SER A 5 -18.08 -15.01 8.78
C SER A 5 -17.17 -13.81 8.97
N SER A 6 -16.50 -13.75 10.10
CA SER A 6 -15.57 -12.65 10.36
C SER A 6 -14.45 -12.63 9.36
N VAL A 7 -13.94 -13.79 9.01
CA VAL A 7 -12.87 -13.88 8.03
C VAL A 7 -13.36 -13.37 6.68
N SER A 8 -14.56 -13.73 6.30
CA SER A 8 -15.14 -13.26 5.04
C SER A 8 -15.26 -11.74 5.02
N LEU A 9 -15.70 -11.17 6.12
CA LEU A 9 -15.86 -9.73 6.20
C LEU A 9 -14.53 -9.01 6.06
N VAL A 10 -13.48 -9.55 6.68
CA VAL A 10 -12.16 -8.97 6.57
C VAL A 10 -11.68 -8.99 5.13
N GLY A 11 -11.87 -10.11 4.44
CA GLY A 11 -11.49 -10.20 3.05
C GLY A 11 -12.24 -9.20 2.20
N ARG A 12 -13.51 -9.01 2.51
CA ARG A 12 -14.33 -8.07 1.77
C ARG A 12 -13.86 -6.63 1.94
N VAL A 13 -13.49 -6.28 3.16
CA VAL A 13 -12.96 -4.95 3.45
C VAL A 13 -11.67 -4.73 2.68
N ASP A 14 -10.79 -5.72 2.65
CA ASP A 14 -9.54 -5.61 1.90
C ASP A 14 -9.79 -5.37 0.43
N GLU A 15 -10.77 -6.05 -0.14
CA GLU A 15 -11.09 -5.87 -1.54
C GLU A 15 -11.56 -4.47 -1.84
N MET A 16 -12.24 -3.84 -0.91
CA MET A 16 -12.76 -2.50 -1.12
C MET A 16 -11.74 -1.41 -0.84
N ALA A 17 -10.72 -1.72 -0.07
CA ALA A 17 -9.79 -0.70 0.41
C ALA A 17 -8.49 -0.62 -0.38
N GLY A 18 -8.22 -1.56 -1.27
CA GLY A 18 -6.92 -1.64 -1.89
C GLY A 18 -5.90 -2.22 -0.93
N LYS A 19 -4.64 -2.22 -1.33
CA LYS A 19 -3.62 -2.79 -0.47
C LYS A 19 -2.25 -2.24 -0.80
N PHE A 20 -1.35 -2.34 0.18
CA PHE A 20 0.07 -2.10 -0.04
C PHE A 20 0.75 -3.44 -0.23
N ASP A 21 1.43 -3.60 -1.35
CA ASP A 21 2.12 -4.83 -1.71
C ASP A 21 3.60 -4.61 -1.41
N LEU A 22 4.09 -5.21 -0.33
CA LEU A 22 5.46 -5.01 0.17
C LEU A 22 6.32 -6.18 -0.28
N PHE A 23 7.47 -5.89 -0.89
CA PHE A 23 8.32 -6.94 -1.42
C PHE A 23 9.78 -6.50 -1.44
N GLU A 24 10.66 -7.50 -1.50
CA GLU A 24 12.08 -7.27 -1.69
C GLU A 24 12.42 -7.49 -3.16
N ASP A 25 13.11 -6.53 -3.76
CA ASP A 25 13.45 -6.64 -5.17
C ASP A 25 14.75 -7.43 -5.36
N LYS A 26 15.15 -7.60 -6.62
CA LYS A 26 16.30 -8.41 -6.94
C LYS A 26 17.61 -7.84 -6.42
N GLY A 27 17.64 -6.55 -6.19
CA GLY A 27 18.84 -5.90 -5.68
C GLY A 27 18.94 -5.92 -4.17
N GLY A 28 17.99 -6.58 -3.50
CA GLY A 28 18.01 -6.65 -2.05
C GLY A 28 17.41 -5.43 -1.37
N HIS A 29 16.73 -4.60 -2.12
CA HIS A 29 16.06 -3.41 -1.58
C HIS A 29 14.58 -3.71 -1.38
N TRP A 30 13.98 -3.02 -0.43
CA TRP A 30 12.56 -3.17 -0.14
C TRP A 30 11.75 -2.08 -0.83
N ARG A 31 10.64 -2.48 -1.38
CA ARG A 31 9.76 -1.58 -2.12
C ARG A 31 8.32 -1.95 -1.83
N PHE A 32 7.42 -1.02 -2.12
CA PHE A 32 6.00 -1.35 -2.05
C PHE A 32 5.24 -0.70 -3.21
N ASN A 33 4.15 -1.33 -3.56
CA ASN A 33 3.20 -0.80 -4.52
C ASN A 33 1.89 -0.54 -3.82
N LEU A 34 1.20 0.51 -4.22
CA LEU A 34 -0.16 0.73 -3.79
C LEU A 34 -1.07 0.20 -4.88
N VAL A 35 -1.89 -0.78 -4.54
CA VAL A 35 -2.72 -1.51 -5.48
C VAL A 35 -4.18 -1.16 -5.21
N ALA A 36 -4.88 -0.75 -6.27
CA ALA A 36 -6.28 -0.39 -6.15
C ALA A 36 -7.14 -1.64 -6.00
N THR A 37 -8.42 -1.42 -5.70
CA THR A 37 -9.36 -2.51 -5.48
C THR A 37 -9.52 -3.40 -6.71
N ASN A 38 -9.30 -2.85 -7.89
CA ASN A 38 -9.40 -3.63 -9.12
C ASN A 38 -8.10 -4.35 -9.48
N GLY A 39 -7.10 -4.30 -8.61
CA GLY A 39 -5.85 -5.00 -8.82
C GLY A 39 -4.79 -4.21 -9.58
N GLN A 40 -5.08 -2.98 -9.97
CA GLN A 40 -4.10 -2.17 -10.68
C GLN A 40 -3.16 -1.47 -9.74
N VAL A 41 -1.88 -1.42 -10.11
CA VAL A 41 -0.89 -0.66 -9.36
C VAL A 41 -1.06 0.81 -9.70
N ILE A 42 -1.38 1.61 -8.69
CA ILE A 42 -1.60 3.03 -8.91
C ILE A 42 -0.42 3.88 -8.44
N ALA A 43 0.49 3.31 -7.67
CA ALA A 43 1.68 4.03 -7.23
C ALA A 43 2.74 3.02 -6.80
N SER A 44 4.00 3.40 -6.98
CA SER A 44 5.14 2.57 -6.57
C SER A 44 6.06 3.42 -5.72
N SER A 45 6.70 2.78 -4.73
CA SER A 45 7.61 3.48 -3.86
C SER A 45 9.02 3.54 -4.45
N GLU A 46 9.85 4.36 -3.83
CA GLU A 46 11.28 4.28 -4.06
C GLU A 46 11.88 3.07 -3.35
N SER A 47 13.16 2.85 -3.52
CA SER A 47 13.85 1.74 -2.88
C SER A 47 14.23 2.09 -1.45
N TYR A 48 14.05 1.15 -0.55
CA TYR A 48 14.43 1.29 0.86
C TYR A 48 15.47 0.24 1.20
N ASN A 49 16.36 0.58 2.12
CA ASN A 49 17.43 -0.33 2.50
C ASN A 49 16.99 -1.43 3.44
N SER A 50 15.83 -1.29 4.06
CA SER A 50 15.35 -2.29 4.99
C SER A 50 13.84 -2.38 4.92
N LYS A 51 13.32 -3.52 5.39
CA LYS A 51 11.88 -3.71 5.47
C LYS A 51 11.25 -2.69 6.40
N ALA A 52 11.90 -2.41 7.51
CA ALA A 52 11.37 -1.44 8.48
C ALA A 52 11.24 -0.06 7.85
N ALA A 53 12.23 0.35 7.06
CA ALA A 53 12.16 1.65 6.39
C ALA A 53 10.99 1.70 5.40
N ALA A 54 10.79 0.60 4.66
CA ALA A 54 9.67 0.54 3.72
C ALA A 54 8.34 0.59 4.46
N GLN A 55 8.23 -0.09 5.59
CA GLN A 55 7.02 -0.06 6.39
C GLN A 55 6.73 1.34 6.93
N ASN A 56 7.77 2.08 7.30
CA ASN A 56 7.60 3.47 7.71
C ASN A 56 7.09 4.31 6.55
N GLY A 57 7.56 4.02 5.35
CA GLY A 57 7.07 4.70 4.15
C GLY A 57 5.59 4.45 3.93
N ILE A 58 5.18 3.21 4.11
CA ILE A 58 3.76 2.85 3.99
C ILE A 58 2.93 3.64 5.01
N GLU A 59 3.39 3.71 6.25
CA GLU A 59 2.66 4.46 7.27
C GLU A 59 2.56 5.94 6.92
N SER A 60 3.62 6.49 6.36
CA SER A 60 3.61 7.88 5.94
C SER A 60 2.56 8.11 4.86
N VAL A 61 2.47 7.22 3.89
CA VAL A 61 1.46 7.32 2.84
C VAL A 61 0.07 7.24 3.45
N ARG A 62 -0.13 6.31 4.37
CA ARG A 62 -1.45 6.13 4.97
C ARG A 62 -1.90 7.36 5.74
N LYS A 63 -0.98 8.06 6.37
CA LYS A 63 -1.32 9.25 7.14
C LYS A 63 -1.57 10.45 6.27
N ASN A 64 -0.82 10.59 5.20
CA ASN A 64 -0.84 11.83 4.43
C ASN A 64 -1.74 11.79 3.22
N ALA A 65 -1.93 10.62 2.62
CA ALA A 65 -2.66 10.53 1.37
C ALA A 65 -4.12 10.98 1.47
N PRO A 66 -4.87 10.62 2.53
CA PRO A 66 -6.28 10.99 2.56
C PRO A 66 -6.55 12.48 2.49
N ASP A 67 -5.66 13.28 3.06
CA ASP A 67 -5.84 14.73 3.08
C ASP A 67 -4.95 15.43 2.07
N ALA A 68 -4.23 14.70 1.26
CA ALA A 68 -3.29 15.30 0.33
C ALA A 68 -4.03 16.05 -0.77
N LYS A 69 -3.57 17.26 -1.03
CA LYS A 69 -4.14 18.08 -2.08
C LYS A 69 -3.45 17.82 -3.39
N VAL A 70 -4.20 17.92 -4.47
CA VAL A 70 -3.61 17.82 -5.80
C VAL A 70 -3.07 19.18 -6.18
N VAL A 71 -1.76 19.26 -6.36
CA VAL A 71 -1.10 20.50 -6.73
C VAL A 71 -0.45 20.25 -8.08
N GLU A 72 -0.81 21.05 -9.05
CA GLU A 72 -0.25 20.90 -10.38
C GLU A 72 1.00 21.77 -10.49
N ARG A 73 2.08 21.13 -10.91
CA ARG A 73 3.36 21.82 -11.07
C ARG A 73 3.74 21.87 -12.53
N GLU A 74 4.41 22.93 -12.91
CA GLU A 74 5.00 23.01 -14.24
C GLU A 74 6.29 22.21 -14.25
N ALA A 75 6.46 21.39 -15.26
CA ALA A 75 7.62 20.51 -15.35
C ALA A 75 8.91 21.24 -15.69
#